data_52379d22b33bd7e9af8a29723ed48041
#
_entry.id   52379d22b33bd7e9af8a29723ed48041
#
_cell.length_a   1.000
_cell.length_b   1.000
_cell.length_c   1.000
_cell.angle_alpha   90.00
_cell.angle_beta   90.00
_cell.angle_gamma   90.00
#
_symmetry.space_group_name_H-M   'P 1'
#
loop_
_entity.id
_entity.type
_entity.pdbx_description
1 polymer ?
#
loop_
_entity_poly.entity_id
_entity_poly.type
_entity_poly.pdbx_seq_one_letter_code
_entity_poly.pdbx_strand_id
1 'polypeptide(L)'
;MNFTKKDKIEIFENSISWIVVIAMFIYGLGKIIQFDGAVEVNKTVSEMTGMELMWAFYGYSKSFAITLGVFELIGGFLILIKKTRIIGCLITSTILVNVIFQDIYFGVHLGALKAAIFYQILILIILWLNKEKLIRGMKVLLESNKFEQSKTKLFIKLLIAFGVFLILRILEYYITIIS
;
A
#
# COMPACT_ATOMS: atom_id res chain seq x y z
N MET A 1 -13.07 -34.04 -18.57
CA MET A 1 -13.04 -33.44 -17.23
C MET A 1 -13.86 -32.15 -17.28
N ASN A 2 -15.02 -32.12 -16.62
CA ASN A 2 -15.91 -30.94 -16.68
C ASN A 2 -15.61 -30.05 -15.45
N PHE A 3 -15.14 -28.85 -15.71
CA PHE A 3 -14.92 -27.86 -14.65
C PHE A 3 -16.24 -27.27 -14.16
N THR A 4 -16.43 -27.25 -12.86
CA THR A 4 -17.56 -26.56 -12.23
C THR A 4 -17.42 -25.03 -12.36
N LYS A 5 -18.49 -24.28 -12.12
CA LYS A 5 -18.44 -22.81 -12.09
C LYS A 5 -17.39 -22.30 -11.06
N LYS A 6 -17.27 -22.98 -9.94
CA LYS A 6 -16.28 -22.64 -8.88
C LYS A 6 -14.85 -22.84 -9.37
N ASP A 7 -14.58 -23.94 -10.07
CA ASP A 7 -13.25 -24.21 -10.62
C ASP A 7 -12.84 -23.14 -11.65
N LYS A 8 -13.77 -22.72 -12.50
CA LYS A 8 -13.52 -21.67 -13.50
C LYS A 8 -13.19 -20.32 -12.85
N ILE A 9 -13.90 -19.97 -11.77
CA ILE A 9 -13.61 -18.73 -11.01
C ILE A 9 -12.23 -18.84 -10.34
N GLU A 10 -11.90 -20.00 -9.77
CA GLU A 10 -10.60 -20.19 -9.12
C GLU A 10 -9.44 -20.13 -10.13
N ILE A 11 -9.59 -20.73 -11.29
CA ILE A 11 -8.61 -20.64 -12.39
C ILE A 11 -8.41 -19.18 -12.79
N PHE A 12 -9.50 -18.45 -13.02
CA PHE A 12 -9.45 -17.05 -13.40
C PHE A 12 -8.77 -16.18 -12.32
N GLU A 13 -9.17 -16.36 -11.05
CA GLU A 13 -8.55 -15.64 -9.91
C GLU A 13 -7.04 -15.91 -9.83
N ASN A 14 -6.61 -17.17 -9.98
CA ASN A 14 -5.19 -17.50 -9.96
C ASN A 14 -4.45 -16.85 -11.14
N SER A 15 -5.02 -16.87 -12.34
CA SER A 15 -4.41 -16.29 -13.54
C SER A 15 -4.14 -14.79 -13.36
N ILE A 16 -5.16 -14.03 -12.93
CA ILE A 16 -4.99 -12.59 -12.71
C ILE A 16 -4.06 -12.28 -11.52
N SER A 17 -4.07 -13.14 -10.48
CA SER A 17 -3.13 -13.02 -9.36
C SER A 17 -1.69 -13.19 -9.82
N TRP A 18 -1.40 -14.15 -10.67
CA TRP A 18 -0.02 -14.37 -11.18
C TRP A 18 0.47 -13.18 -12.02
N ILE A 19 -0.40 -12.54 -12.81
CA ILE A 19 -0.03 -11.33 -13.55
C ILE A 19 0.43 -10.24 -12.57
N VAL A 20 -0.33 -9.99 -11.51
CA VAL A 20 0.02 -8.99 -10.49
C VAL A 20 1.30 -9.38 -9.75
N VAL A 21 1.45 -10.66 -9.36
CA VAL A 21 2.64 -11.17 -8.67
C VAL A 21 3.90 -10.93 -9.51
N ILE A 22 3.88 -11.33 -10.78
CA ILE A 22 5.03 -11.15 -11.68
C ILE A 22 5.37 -9.66 -11.81
N ALA A 23 4.36 -8.80 -11.97
CA ALA A 23 4.58 -7.36 -12.04
C ALA A 23 5.23 -6.81 -10.76
N MET A 24 4.73 -7.18 -9.57
CA MET A 24 5.30 -6.74 -8.29
C MET A 24 6.75 -7.24 -8.10
N PHE A 25 7.06 -8.45 -8.55
CA PHE A 25 8.44 -8.96 -8.51
C PHE A 25 9.35 -8.19 -9.45
N ILE A 26 8.92 -7.90 -10.68
CA ILE A 26 9.71 -7.12 -11.65
C ILE A 26 9.93 -5.70 -11.11
N TYR A 27 8.90 -5.03 -10.61
CA TYR A 27 9.01 -3.66 -10.10
C TYR A 27 9.81 -3.60 -8.80
N GLY A 28 9.57 -4.53 -7.87
CA GLY A 28 10.29 -4.57 -6.60
C GLY A 28 11.79 -4.81 -6.78
N LEU A 29 12.16 -5.79 -7.61
CA LEU A 29 13.58 -6.04 -7.95
C LEU A 29 14.17 -4.90 -8.78
N GLY A 30 13.39 -4.31 -9.67
CA GLY A 30 13.80 -3.17 -10.49
C GLY A 30 14.23 -1.96 -9.67
N LYS A 31 13.71 -1.77 -8.45
CA LYS A 31 14.09 -0.66 -7.56
C LYS A 31 15.58 -0.62 -7.21
N ILE A 32 16.29 -1.72 -7.36
CA ILE A 32 17.73 -1.80 -7.09
C ILE A 32 18.52 -0.90 -8.04
N ILE A 33 18.05 -0.77 -9.29
CA ILE A 33 18.76 -0.07 -10.38
C ILE A 33 17.94 1.06 -11.02
N GLN A 34 16.64 1.12 -10.76
CA GLN A 34 15.69 2.00 -11.47
C GLN A 34 16.08 3.49 -11.42
N PHE A 35 16.64 3.93 -10.30
CA PHE A 35 16.95 5.34 -10.05
C PHE A 35 18.45 5.61 -9.98
N ASP A 36 19.30 4.66 -10.42
CA ASP A 36 20.75 4.86 -10.44
C ASP A 36 21.09 6.03 -11.41
N GLY A 37 21.93 6.96 -10.94
CA GLY A 37 22.32 8.15 -11.70
C GLY A 37 21.26 9.28 -11.75
N ALA A 38 20.08 9.08 -11.23
CA ALA A 38 19.00 10.08 -11.28
C ALA A 38 19.27 11.36 -10.46
N VAL A 39 20.29 11.35 -9.60
CA VAL A 39 20.73 12.51 -8.80
C VAL A 39 21.74 13.38 -9.55
N GLU A 40 22.34 12.86 -10.63
CA GLU A 40 23.39 13.56 -11.40
C GLU A 40 22.80 14.58 -12.39
N VAL A 41 21.68 15.22 -12.03
CA VAL A 41 21.00 16.20 -12.86
C VAL A 41 21.52 17.59 -12.55
N ASN A 42 22.21 18.21 -13.51
CA ASN A 42 22.77 19.56 -13.39
C ASN A 42 21.70 20.65 -13.69
N LYS A 43 20.55 20.56 -13.01
CA LYS A 43 19.41 21.47 -13.16
C LYS A 43 18.92 21.93 -11.78
N THR A 44 18.44 23.16 -11.72
CA THR A 44 17.69 23.61 -10.53
C THR A 44 16.31 22.96 -10.48
N VAL A 45 15.70 22.87 -9.31
CA VAL A 45 14.36 22.29 -9.13
C VAL A 45 13.31 22.95 -10.04
N SER A 46 13.44 24.25 -10.29
CA SER A 46 12.55 25.02 -11.18
C SER A 46 12.70 24.67 -12.66
N GLU A 47 13.80 24.07 -13.06
CA GLU A 47 14.09 23.67 -14.45
C GLU A 47 13.80 22.20 -14.72
N MET A 48 13.53 21.41 -13.66
CA MET A 48 13.24 20.00 -13.79
C MET A 48 11.81 19.76 -14.27
N THR A 49 11.65 18.78 -15.16
CA THR A 49 10.33 18.19 -15.41
C THR A 49 9.85 17.44 -14.17
N GLY A 50 8.54 17.20 -14.04
CA GLY A 50 8.02 16.42 -12.92
C GLY A 50 8.65 15.03 -12.82
N MET A 51 8.88 14.35 -13.94
CA MET A 51 9.56 13.06 -13.98
C MET A 51 11.01 13.17 -13.47
N GLU A 52 11.79 14.14 -13.91
CA GLU A 52 13.17 14.35 -13.43
C GLU A 52 13.20 14.62 -11.94
N LEU A 53 12.27 15.44 -11.43
CA LEU A 53 12.16 15.75 -10.02
C LEU A 53 11.83 14.49 -9.17
N MET A 54 10.86 13.69 -9.62
CA MET A 54 10.50 12.44 -8.94
C MET A 54 11.66 11.44 -8.96
N TRP A 55 12.34 11.31 -10.09
CA TRP A 55 13.48 10.39 -10.22
C TRP A 55 14.66 10.84 -9.37
N ALA A 56 14.95 12.15 -9.31
CA ALA A 56 15.98 12.69 -8.42
C ALA A 56 15.65 12.45 -6.95
N PHE A 57 14.37 12.61 -6.56
CA PHE A 57 13.91 12.30 -5.20
C PHE A 57 14.16 10.83 -4.82
N TYR A 58 13.78 9.88 -5.66
CA TYR A 58 14.01 8.46 -5.39
C TYR A 58 15.50 8.07 -5.48
N GLY A 59 16.23 8.69 -6.40
CA GLY A 59 17.66 8.47 -6.58
C GLY A 59 18.50 9.03 -5.43
N TYR A 60 18.03 10.08 -4.74
CA TYR A 60 18.71 10.67 -3.59
C TYR A 60 18.95 9.66 -2.47
N SER A 61 18.01 8.73 -2.25
CA SER A 61 18.16 7.68 -1.24
C SER A 61 17.88 6.31 -1.83
N LYS A 62 18.94 5.63 -2.27
CA LYS A 62 18.86 4.26 -2.79
C LYS A 62 18.19 3.31 -1.78
N SER A 63 18.49 3.47 -0.48
CA SER A 63 17.89 2.67 0.59
C SER A 63 16.38 2.86 0.67
N PHE A 64 15.89 4.09 0.47
CA PHE A 64 14.46 4.38 0.44
C PHE A 64 13.77 3.69 -0.75
N ALA A 65 14.34 3.80 -1.95
CA ALA A 65 13.82 3.14 -3.14
C ALA A 65 13.77 1.61 -2.98
N ILE A 66 14.85 1.01 -2.45
CA ILE A 66 14.90 -0.42 -2.15
C ILE A 66 13.83 -0.83 -1.12
N THR A 67 13.60 -0.03 -0.08
CA THR A 67 12.56 -0.29 0.93
C THR A 67 11.18 -0.38 0.28
N LEU A 68 10.86 0.51 -0.65
CA LEU A 68 9.60 0.42 -1.42
C LEU A 68 9.55 -0.85 -2.26
N GLY A 69 10.65 -1.23 -2.90
CA GLY A 69 10.76 -2.50 -3.63
C GLY A 69 10.50 -3.72 -2.74
N VAL A 70 11.01 -3.72 -1.51
CA VAL A 70 10.74 -4.78 -0.53
C VAL A 70 9.24 -4.87 -0.21
N PHE A 71 8.53 -3.76 -0.05
CA PHE A 71 7.09 -3.78 0.15
C PHE A 71 6.33 -4.31 -1.09
N GLU A 72 6.78 -3.99 -2.29
CA GLU A 72 6.22 -4.56 -3.53
C GLU A 72 6.41 -6.08 -3.58
N LEU A 73 7.60 -6.58 -3.23
CA LEU A 73 7.89 -8.01 -3.16
C LEU A 73 7.04 -8.72 -2.09
N ILE A 74 6.92 -8.15 -0.90
CA ILE A 74 6.07 -8.69 0.18
C ILE A 74 4.62 -8.76 -0.30
N GLY A 75 4.10 -7.70 -0.89
CA GLY A 75 2.75 -7.67 -1.45
C GLY A 75 2.52 -8.76 -2.48
N GLY A 76 3.45 -8.90 -3.45
CA GLY A 76 3.42 -9.95 -4.47
C GLY A 76 3.46 -11.35 -3.87
N PHE A 77 4.35 -11.60 -2.91
CA PHE A 77 4.46 -12.87 -2.22
C PHE A 77 3.17 -13.25 -1.47
N LEU A 78 2.56 -12.29 -0.77
CA LEU A 78 1.29 -12.50 -0.07
C LEU A 78 0.13 -12.78 -1.04
N ILE A 79 0.12 -12.17 -2.23
CA ILE A 79 -0.87 -12.45 -3.28
C ILE A 79 -0.72 -13.87 -3.83
N LEU A 80 0.51 -14.36 -3.98
CA LEU A 80 0.80 -15.70 -4.48
C LEU A 80 0.18 -16.78 -3.60
N ILE A 81 0.20 -16.58 -2.27
CA ILE A 81 -0.33 -17.54 -1.31
C ILE A 81 -1.84 -17.30 -1.13
N LYS A 82 -2.66 -18.29 -1.50
CA LYS A 82 -4.14 -18.18 -1.46
C LYS A 82 -4.70 -17.75 -0.11
N LYS A 83 -4.07 -18.15 1.01
CA LYS A 83 -4.52 -17.80 2.36
C LYS A 83 -4.32 -16.31 2.70
N THR A 84 -3.26 -15.71 2.22
CA THR A 84 -2.85 -14.32 2.50
C THR A 84 -3.18 -13.37 1.36
N ARG A 85 -3.71 -13.88 0.24
CA ARG A 85 -3.99 -13.13 -0.99
C ARG A 85 -4.73 -11.82 -0.77
N ILE A 86 -5.78 -11.82 0.06
CA ILE A 86 -6.55 -10.59 0.34
C ILE A 86 -5.67 -9.54 1.02
N ILE A 87 -4.84 -9.95 2.00
CA ILE A 87 -3.92 -9.04 2.70
C ILE A 87 -2.90 -8.49 1.70
N GLY A 88 -2.31 -9.37 0.86
CA GLY A 88 -1.40 -8.95 -0.21
C GLY A 88 -2.05 -7.96 -1.17
N CYS A 89 -3.30 -8.20 -1.58
CA CYS A 89 -4.05 -7.27 -2.43
C CYS A 89 -4.25 -5.89 -1.77
N LEU A 90 -4.55 -5.85 -0.47
CA LEU A 90 -4.72 -4.58 0.23
C LEU A 90 -3.40 -3.80 0.32
N ILE A 91 -2.30 -4.46 0.69
CA ILE A 91 -0.96 -3.84 0.75
C ILE A 91 -0.55 -3.34 -0.64
N THR A 92 -0.62 -4.20 -1.65
CA THR A 92 -0.23 -3.83 -3.03
C THR A 92 -1.11 -2.73 -3.60
N SER A 93 -2.42 -2.72 -3.28
CA SER A 93 -3.32 -1.66 -3.70
C SER A 93 -2.91 -0.29 -3.17
N THR A 94 -2.48 -0.18 -1.91
CA THR A 94 -2.00 1.11 -1.36
C THR A 94 -0.75 1.61 -2.06
N ILE A 95 0.17 0.70 -2.41
CA ILE A 95 1.39 1.03 -3.16
C ILE A 95 1.03 1.50 -4.58
N LEU A 96 0.21 0.73 -5.31
CA LEU A 96 -0.18 1.06 -6.68
C LEU A 96 -0.98 2.35 -6.79
N VAL A 97 -1.88 2.64 -5.84
CA VAL A 97 -2.60 3.92 -5.80
C VAL A 97 -1.62 5.08 -5.64
N ASN A 98 -0.60 4.94 -4.79
CA ASN A 98 0.44 5.95 -4.63
C ASN A 98 1.25 6.12 -5.93
N VAL A 99 1.64 5.03 -6.59
CA VAL A 99 2.35 5.07 -7.90
C VAL A 99 1.48 5.75 -8.95
N ILE A 100 0.18 5.42 -9.05
CA ILE A 100 -0.74 6.05 -10.00
C ILE A 100 -0.80 7.57 -9.77
N PHE A 101 -0.91 8.04 -8.52
CA PHE A 101 -0.91 9.46 -8.22
C PHE A 101 0.42 10.12 -8.61
N GLN A 102 1.56 9.49 -8.30
CA GLN A 102 2.86 10.01 -8.70
C GLN A 102 2.95 10.11 -10.23
N ASP A 103 2.56 9.08 -10.96
CA ASP A 103 2.61 9.07 -12.43
C ASP A 103 1.73 10.17 -13.05
N ILE A 104 0.56 10.45 -12.45
CA ILE A 104 -0.34 11.51 -12.90
C ILE A 104 0.24 12.89 -12.60
N TYR A 105 0.63 13.14 -11.34
CA TYR A 105 1.02 14.48 -10.90
C TYR A 105 2.40 14.89 -11.36
N PHE A 106 3.31 13.93 -11.56
CA PHE A 106 4.67 14.19 -12.05
C PHE A 106 4.83 13.95 -13.55
N GLY A 107 3.76 13.58 -14.26
CA GLY A 107 3.80 13.40 -15.70
C GLY A 107 4.77 12.30 -16.15
N VAL A 108 4.80 11.18 -15.42
CA VAL A 108 5.66 10.04 -15.75
C VAL A 108 5.17 9.36 -17.03
N HIS A 109 6.01 8.50 -17.60
CA HIS A 109 5.75 7.82 -18.87
C HIS A 109 4.37 7.13 -18.88
N LEU A 110 3.55 7.45 -19.88
CA LEU A 110 2.16 7.00 -20.02
C LEU A 110 2.00 5.47 -19.96
N GLY A 111 3.03 4.72 -20.38
CA GLY A 111 3.05 3.27 -20.29
C GLY A 111 3.08 2.76 -18.84
N ALA A 112 3.84 3.41 -17.96
CA ALA A 112 3.93 3.07 -16.55
C ALA A 112 2.57 3.30 -15.85
N LEU A 113 1.96 4.47 -16.10
CA LEU A 113 0.63 4.80 -15.57
C LEU A 113 -0.43 3.78 -16.01
N LYS A 114 -0.47 3.44 -17.32
CA LYS A 114 -1.43 2.44 -17.84
C LYS A 114 -1.23 1.07 -17.19
N ALA A 115 0.01 0.65 -17.01
CA ALA A 115 0.35 -0.61 -16.35
C ALA A 115 -0.09 -0.63 -14.89
N ALA A 116 0.20 0.44 -14.13
CA ALA A 116 -0.20 0.56 -12.72
C ALA A 116 -1.74 0.53 -12.57
N ILE A 117 -2.48 1.25 -13.41
CA ILE A 117 -3.94 1.23 -13.44
C ILE A 117 -4.45 -0.18 -13.77
N PHE A 118 -3.86 -0.85 -14.76
CA PHE A 118 -4.25 -2.21 -15.13
C PHE A 118 -4.09 -3.19 -13.96
N TYR A 119 -2.93 -3.18 -13.27
CA TYR A 119 -2.71 -4.04 -12.11
C TYR A 119 -3.64 -3.69 -10.95
N GLN A 120 -3.93 -2.41 -10.74
CA GLN A 120 -4.91 -1.99 -9.74
C GLN A 120 -6.31 -2.53 -10.04
N ILE A 121 -6.74 -2.54 -11.30
CA ILE A 121 -8.02 -3.13 -11.72
C ILE A 121 -8.03 -4.63 -11.44
N LEU A 122 -6.96 -5.36 -11.75
CA LEU A 122 -6.86 -6.79 -11.45
C LEU A 122 -6.98 -7.07 -9.95
N ILE A 123 -6.33 -6.26 -9.12
CA ILE A 123 -6.45 -6.37 -7.65
C ILE A 123 -7.88 -6.14 -7.19
N LEU A 124 -8.57 -5.12 -7.72
CA LEU A 124 -9.96 -4.86 -7.38
C LEU A 124 -10.88 -6.03 -7.77
N ILE A 125 -10.62 -6.68 -8.91
CA ILE A 125 -11.33 -7.90 -9.32
C ILE A 125 -11.08 -9.04 -8.32
N ILE A 126 -9.84 -9.27 -7.89
CA ILE A 126 -9.51 -10.30 -6.89
C ILE A 126 -10.26 -10.02 -5.57
N LEU A 127 -10.24 -8.78 -5.09
CA LEU A 127 -10.96 -8.37 -3.88
C LEU A 127 -12.47 -8.56 -4.04
N TRP A 128 -13.03 -8.24 -5.20
CA TRP A 128 -14.44 -8.45 -5.51
C TRP A 128 -14.84 -9.93 -5.50
N LEU A 129 -14.02 -10.80 -6.09
CA LEU A 129 -14.23 -12.25 -6.06
C LEU A 129 -14.20 -12.81 -4.63
N ASN A 130 -13.48 -12.16 -3.73
CA ASN A 130 -13.34 -12.53 -2.32
C ASN A 130 -14.13 -11.62 -1.35
N LYS A 131 -15.09 -10.84 -1.86
CA LYS A 131 -15.81 -9.82 -1.08
C LYS A 131 -16.44 -10.35 0.23
N GLU A 132 -16.96 -11.57 0.22
CA GLU A 132 -17.57 -12.15 1.43
C GLU A 132 -16.55 -12.38 2.55
N LYS A 133 -15.31 -12.78 2.21
CA LYS A 133 -14.23 -12.92 3.18
C LYS A 133 -13.79 -11.56 3.69
N LEU A 134 -13.68 -10.58 2.79
CA LEU A 134 -13.31 -9.22 3.12
C LEU A 134 -14.33 -8.59 4.08
N ILE A 135 -15.62 -8.68 3.77
CA ILE A 135 -16.71 -8.16 4.60
C ILE A 135 -16.73 -8.85 5.98
N ARG A 136 -16.52 -10.17 6.03
CA ARG A 136 -16.45 -10.89 7.33
C ARG A 136 -15.27 -10.41 8.16
N GLY A 137 -14.09 -10.26 7.55
CA GLY A 137 -12.92 -9.71 8.26
C GLY A 137 -13.18 -8.30 8.80
N MET A 138 -13.76 -7.42 7.97
CA MET A 138 -14.14 -6.08 8.40
C MET A 138 -15.18 -6.08 9.53
N LYS A 139 -16.19 -6.96 9.50
CA LYS A 139 -17.17 -7.08 10.56
C LYS A 139 -16.50 -7.44 11.90
N VAL A 140 -15.58 -8.40 11.91
CA VAL A 140 -14.82 -8.78 13.12
C VAL A 140 -14.01 -7.60 13.66
N LEU A 141 -13.36 -6.82 12.79
CA LEU A 141 -12.59 -5.63 13.18
C LEU A 141 -13.49 -4.49 13.70
N LEU A 142 -14.73 -4.41 13.21
CA LEU A 142 -15.70 -3.38 13.61
C LEU A 142 -16.61 -3.83 14.75
N GLU A 143 -16.55 -5.11 15.14
CA GLU A 143 -17.28 -5.61 16.31
C GLU A 143 -16.78 -4.89 17.56
N SER A 144 -17.58 -3.95 18.03
CA SER A 144 -17.37 -3.32 19.32
C SER A 144 -18.07 -4.17 20.39
N ASN A 145 -17.33 -4.59 21.39
CA ASN A 145 -17.92 -5.15 22.60
C ASN A 145 -18.87 -4.10 23.19
N LYS A 146 -20.18 -4.28 23.00
CA LYS A 146 -21.20 -3.47 23.65
C LYS A 146 -21.18 -3.78 25.15
N PHE A 147 -20.20 -3.24 25.86
CA PHE A 147 -20.31 -3.14 27.31
C PHE A 147 -21.35 -2.08 27.62
N GLU A 148 -22.49 -2.48 28.21
CA GLU A 148 -23.39 -1.54 28.88
C GLU A 148 -22.58 -0.86 30.00
N GLN A 149 -22.02 0.30 29.70
CA GLN A 149 -21.27 1.08 30.68
C GLN A 149 -22.20 2.15 31.26
N SER A 150 -22.27 2.21 32.58
CA SER A 150 -22.87 3.36 33.27
C SER A 150 -22.25 4.65 32.76
N LYS A 151 -23.07 5.68 32.50
CA LYS A 151 -22.62 7.00 32.00
C LYS A 151 -21.50 7.59 32.86
N THR A 152 -21.54 7.36 34.18
CA THR A 152 -20.50 7.80 35.13
C THR A 152 -19.16 7.10 34.89
N LYS A 153 -19.16 5.79 34.62
CA LYS A 153 -17.92 5.05 34.29
C LYS A 153 -17.33 5.53 32.94
N LEU A 154 -18.17 5.84 31.96
CA LEU A 154 -17.72 6.39 30.67
C LEU A 154 -17.04 7.74 30.86
N PHE A 155 -17.68 8.64 31.65
CA PHE A 155 -17.13 9.96 31.95
C PHE A 155 -15.78 9.90 32.64
N ILE A 156 -15.62 9.07 33.67
CA ILE A 156 -14.34 8.87 34.37
C ILE A 156 -13.28 8.33 33.42
N LYS A 157 -13.60 7.35 32.54
CA LYS A 157 -12.65 6.84 31.55
C LYS A 157 -12.18 7.92 30.57
N LEU A 158 -13.10 8.80 30.13
CA LEU A 158 -12.75 9.92 29.24
C LEU A 158 -11.83 10.92 29.95
N LEU A 159 -12.08 11.24 31.23
CA LEU A 159 -11.20 12.12 32.01
C LEU A 159 -9.80 11.53 32.16
N ILE A 160 -9.70 10.25 32.50
CA ILE A 160 -8.40 9.57 32.61
C ILE A 160 -7.71 9.54 31.23
N ALA A 161 -8.44 9.20 30.16
CA ALA A 161 -7.88 9.19 28.81
C ALA A 161 -7.37 10.59 28.39
N PHE A 162 -8.10 11.65 28.74
CA PHE A 162 -7.65 13.02 28.50
C PHE A 162 -6.40 13.39 29.31
N GLY A 163 -6.31 12.98 30.58
CA GLY A 163 -5.10 13.16 31.38
C GLY A 163 -3.88 12.48 30.77
N VAL A 164 -4.03 11.21 30.34
CA VAL A 164 -2.98 10.46 29.64
C VAL A 164 -2.61 11.14 28.32
N PHE A 165 -3.60 11.60 27.55
CA PHE A 165 -3.37 12.37 26.32
C PHE A 165 -2.49 13.60 26.58
N LEU A 166 -2.77 14.38 27.62
CA LEU A 166 -1.97 15.58 27.94
C LEU A 166 -0.52 15.20 28.30
N ILE A 167 -0.32 14.15 29.09
CA ILE A 167 1.03 13.67 29.44
C ILE A 167 1.78 13.25 28.16
N LEU A 168 1.15 12.49 27.27
CA LEU A 168 1.76 12.06 26.01
C LEU A 168 2.08 13.24 25.09
N ARG A 169 1.23 14.28 25.04
CA ARG A 169 1.50 15.51 24.28
C ARG A 169 2.71 16.28 24.82
N ILE A 170 2.85 16.35 26.14
CA ILE A 170 4.03 16.97 26.75
C ILE A 170 5.28 16.18 26.41
N LEU A 171 5.22 14.85 26.49
CA LEU A 171 6.33 13.96 26.16
C LEU A 171 6.74 14.07 24.69
N GLU A 172 5.76 14.09 23.77
CA GLU A 172 5.98 14.34 22.34
C GLU A 172 6.67 15.67 22.09
N TYR A 173 6.21 16.75 22.75
CA TYR A 173 6.81 18.07 22.64
C TYR A 173 8.30 18.05 23.04
N TYR A 174 8.65 17.41 24.16
CA TYR A 174 10.05 17.29 24.55
C TYR A 174 10.89 16.44 23.58
N ILE A 175 10.35 15.34 23.08
CA ILE A 175 11.05 14.49 22.10
C ILE A 175 11.31 15.26 20.80
N THR A 176 10.37 16.09 20.36
CA THR A 176 10.48 16.81 19.09
C THR A 176 11.36 18.07 19.17
N ILE A 177 11.56 18.64 20.37
CA ILE A 177 12.43 19.81 20.54
C ILE A 177 13.90 19.41 20.76
N ILE A 178 14.17 18.22 21.33
CA ILE A 178 15.52 17.76 21.66
C ILE A 178 16.24 17.13 20.45
N SER A 179 15.55 17.02 19.29
CA SER A 179 16.16 16.63 18.01
C SER A 179 16.64 17.87 17.28
#